data_e4bfc37d37afa49248f15d13a80b1031
#
_entry.id   e4bfc37d37afa49248f15d13a80b1031
#
_cell.length_a   1.000
_cell.length_b   1.000
_cell.length_c   1.000
_cell.angle_alpha   90.00
_cell.angle_beta   90.00
_cell.angle_gamma   90.00
#
_symmetry.space_group_name_H-M   'P 1'
#
loop_
_entity.id
_entity.type
_entity.pdbx_description
1 polymer ?
#
loop_
_entity_poly.entity_id
_entity_poly.type
_entity_poly.pdbx_seq_one_letter_code
_entity_poly.pdbx_strand_id
1 'polypeptide(L)'
;MRLAVFSDVHSNHLALEACFQEAERQKADVWIFLGDYVSDCAYPHKTMELLYEAKKEHDCRFVKGNREEYILDHHKNGSDWNYQSTTGSLLYTYENMTADDLKFIDALPITDVIRLPGHDAIRICHGAPYKTRVLLEPGNGMAARVLHEVEEPVLLGGHSHKPFTERLENKLYVNPGSVGAQTCGVAQSEMAFLESDSKSWVPQLVRVPYDNAAVVREIEESGLLYKSSVWAPAIAKQLVTGENLALSCLLRAEKLAEGGAVTDTHLKQAARELGVLQERIHRYGYDYCDTQ
;
A
#
# COMPACT_ATOMS: atom_id res chain seq x y z
N MET A 1 -26.64 -4.09 -0.83
CA MET A 1 -25.54 -3.61 0.02
C MET A 1 -24.29 -3.58 -0.80
N ARG A 2 -23.49 -2.53 -0.66
CA ARG A 2 -22.23 -2.36 -1.39
C ARG A 2 -21.12 -2.01 -0.40
N LEU A 3 -19.98 -2.70 -0.48
CA LEU A 3 -18.80 -2.44 0.34
C LEU A 3 -17.70 -1.85 -0.54
N ALA A 4 -16.99 -0.83 -0.05
CA ALA A 4 -15.78 -0.31 -0.69
C ALA A 4 -14.55 -0.86 0.03
N VAL A 5 -13.56 -1.34 -0.71
CA VAL A 5 -12.36 -1.98 -0.17
C VAL A 5 -11.11 -1.25 -0.64
N PHE A 6 -10.33 -0.75 0.31
CA PHE A 6 -9.11 0.01 0.12
C PHE A 6 -7.92 -0.72 0.74
N SER A 7 -6.77 -0.70 0.11
CA SER A 7 -5.53 -1.28 0.62
C SER A 7 -4.31 -0.51 0.16
N ASP A 8 -3.21 -0.59 0.90
CA ASP A 8 -1.89 -0.15 0.43
C ASP A 8 -1.89 1.32 -0.01
N VAL A 9 -2.26 2.22 0.92
CA VAL A 9 -2.42 3.68 0.69
C VAL A 9 -1.08 4.41 0.61
N HIS A 10 -0.09 3.98 1.42
CA HIS A 10 1.28 4.45 1.39
C HIS A 10 1.44 5.98 1.45
N SER A 11 0.71 6.64 2.35
CA SER A 11 0.73 8.11 2.53
C SER A 11 0.32 8.92 1.28
N ASN A 12 -0.30 8.28 0.28
CA ASN A 12 -0.80 8.94 -0.92
C ASN A 12 -2.22 9.46 -0.69
N HIS A 13 -2.32 10.57 0.02
CA HIS A 13 -3.61 11.15 0.39
C HIS A 13 -4.44 11.57 -0.83
N LEU A 14 -3.81 12.07 -1.91
CA LEU A 14 -4.53 12.48 -3.13
C LEU A 14 -5.18 11.28 -3.84
N ALA A 15 -4.49 10.14 -3.85
CA ALA A 15 -5.06 8.89 -4.37
C ALA A 15 -6.20 8.38 -3.49
N LEU A 16 -6.06 8.50 -2.16
CA LEU A 16 -7.09 8.11 -1.20
C LEU A 16 -8.34 8.98 -1.33
N GLU A 17 -8.19 10.30 -1.45
CA GLU A 17 -9.30 11.23 -1.70
C GLU A 17 -10.07 10.87 -2.97
N ALA A 18 -9.37 10.58 -4.07
CA ALA A 18 -10.00 10.16 -5.31
C ALA A 18 -10.79 8.85 -5.14
N CYS A 19 -10.25 7.88 -4.41
CA CYS A 19 -10.94 6.64 -4.09
C CYS A 19 -12.14 6.85 -3.16
N PHE A 20 -12.07 7.80 -2.21
CA PHE A 20 -13.20 8.18 -1.37
C PHE A 20 -14.35 8.78 -2.19
N GLN A 21 -14.03 9.71 -3.09
CA GLN A 21 -15.01 10.28 -4.02
C GLN A 21 -15.71 9.20 -4.86
N GLU A 22 -14.97 8.19 -5.31
CA GLU A 22 -15.56 7.07 -6.05
C GLU A 22 -16.46 6.20 -5.15
N ALA A 23 -16.06 5.92 -3.90
CA ALA A 23 -16.87 5.18 -2.94
C ALA A 23 -18.18 5.90 -2.60
N GLU A 24 -18.12 7.21 -2.42
CA GLU A 24 -19.27 8.10 -2.23
C GLU A 24 -20.22 8.07 -3.44
N ARG A 25 -19.64 8.26 -4.65
CA ARG A 25 -20.38 8.23 -5.91
C ARG A 25 -21.13 6.93 -6.10
N GLN A 26 -20.53 5.81 -5.69
CA GLN A 26 -21.10 4.48 -5.73
C GLN A 26 -22.00 4.16 -4.54
N LYS A 27 -22.11 5.08 -3.56
CA LYS A 27 -22.92 4.94 -2.34
C LYS A 27 -22.58 3.65 -1.57
N ALA A 28 -21.30 3.42 -1.31
CA ALA A 28 -20.88 2.28 -0.53
C ALA A 28 -21.37 2.39 0.92
N ASP A 29 -21.99 1.33 1.43
CA ASP A 29 -22.60 1.28 2.77
C ASP A 29 -21.54 1.06 3.87
N VAL A 30 -20.46 0.32 3.58
CA VAL A 30 -19.38 0.01 4.51
C VAL A 30 -18.04 0.18 3.80
N TRP A 31 -17.07 0.77 4.50
CA TRP A 31 -15.73 1.00 4.00
C TRP A 31 -14.72 0.11 4.73
N ILE A 32 -13.91 -0.63 3.98
CA ILE A 32 -12.98 -1.63 4.50
C ILE A 32 -11.56 -1.25 4.12
N PHE A 33 -10.68 -1.15 5.11
CA PHE A 33 -9.29 -0.75 4.97
C PHE A 33 -8.36 -1.88 5.38
N LEU A 34 -7.52 -2.33 4.45
CA LEU A 34 -6.73 -3.56 4.61
C LEU A 34 -5.26 -3.31 5.01
N GLY A 35 -4.91 -2.11 5.51
CA GLY A 35 -3.56 -1.82 6.02
C GLY A 35 -2.65 -1.11 5.03
N ASP A 36 -1.41 -0.86 5.48
CA ASP A 36 -0.36 -0.08 4.81
C ASP A 36 -0.85 1.33 4.46
N TYR A 37 -1.33 2.05 5.49
CA TYR A 37 -1.85 3.41 5.35
C TYR A 37 -0.75 4.43 5.12
N VAL A 38 0.40 4.20 5.75
CA VAL A 38 1.52 5.13 5.80
C VAL A 38 2.76 4.57 5.12
N SER A 39 3.74 5.40 4.88
CA SER A 39 5.03 5.22 4.21
C SER A 39 5.05 5.67 2.75
N ASP A 40 6.23 5.74 2.19
CA ASP A 40 6.57 5.90 0.77
C ASP A 40 6.21 7.24 0.12
N CYS A 41 5.03 7.86 0.43
CA CYS A 41 4.70 9.22 0.00
C CYS A 41 4.86 10.25 1.13
N ALA A 42 4.68 11.55 0.79
CA ALA A 42 5.20 12.67 1.57
C ALA A 42 4.46 12.97 2.88
N TYR A 43 3.14 12.78 2.93
CA TYR A 43 2.31 13.32 4.01
C TYR A 43 1.53 12.24 4.77
N PRO A 44 2.21 11.44 5.64
CA PRO A 44 1.54 10.38 6.39
C PRO A 44 0.43 10.93 7.28
N HIS A 45 0.63 12.06 7.96
CA HIS A 45 -0.40 12.64 8.83
C HIS A 45 -1.65 13.09 8.06
N LYS A 46 -1.51 13.71 6.86
CA LYS A 46 -2.68 14.04 6.02
C LYS A 46 -3.50 12.80 5.65
N THR A 47 -2.82 11.70 5.36
CA THR A 47 -3.50 10.42 5.09
C THR A 47 -4.25 9.92 6.32
N MET A 48 -3.66 10.04 7.51
CA MET A 48 -4.31 9.66 8.76
C MET A 48 -5.53 10.55 9.06
N GLU A 49 -5.47 11.84 8.79
CA GLU A 49 -6.61 12.76 8.94
C GLU A 49 -7.80 12.31 8.09
N LEU A 50 -7.58 11.93 6.82
CA LEU A 50 -8.64 11.38 5.95
C LEU A 50 -9.24 10.09 6.51
N LEU A 51 -8.42 9.20 7.09
CA LEU A 51 -8.92 7.98 7.73
C LEU A 51 -9.74 8.28 8.99
N TYR A 52 -9.37 9.31 9.75
CA TYR A 52 -10.17 9.75 10.92
C TYR A 52 -11.51 10.32 10.51
N GLU A 53 -11.54 11.13 9.44
CA GLU A 53 -12.77 11.65 8.88
C GLU A 53 -13.67 10.52 8.36
N ALA A 54 -13.11 9.62 7.56
CA ALA A 54 -13.85 8.45 7.08
C ALA A 54 -14.45 7.63 8.23
N LYS A 55 -13.66 7.35 9.29
CA LYS A 55 -14.13 6.62 10.47
C LYS A 55 -15.26 7.31 11.21
N LYS A 56 -15.31 8.64 11.17
CA LYS A 56 -16.37 9.44 11.81
C LYS A 56 -17.66 9.45 11.01
N GLU A 57 -17.55 9.46 9.67
CA GLU A 57 -18.66 9.70 8.75
C GLU A 57 -19.28 8.42 8.19
N HIS A 58 -18.51 7.33 8.16
CA HIS A 58 -18.89 6.04 7.56
C HIS A 58 -18.77 4.88 8.53
N ASP A 59 -19.42 3.77 8.21
CA ASP A 59 -19.19 2.48 8.86
C ASP A 59 -17.89 1.87 8.32
N CYS A 60 -16.79 2.04 9.08
CA CYS A 60 -15.46 1.64 8.68
C CYS A 60 -14.95 0.42 9.42
N ARG A 61 -14.19 -0.43 8.71
CA ARG A 61 -13.43 -1.55 9.28
C ARG A 61 -11.96 -1.41 8.90
N PHE A 62 -11.07 -1.60 9.87
CA PHE A 62 -9.63 -1.40 9.70
C PHE A 62 -8.84 -2.59 10.21
N VAL A 63 -7.82 -3.00 9.47
CA VAL A 63 -6.75 -3.86 9.95
C VAL A 63 -5.40 -3.21 9.69
N LYS A 64 -4.35 -3.55 10.45
CA LYS A 64 -3.01 -3.03 10.20
C LYS A 64 -2.28 -3.85 9.14
N GLY A 65 -1.42 -3.17 8.38
CA GLY A 65 -0.47 -3.78 7.46
C GLY A 65 0.94 -3.90 8.07
N ASN A 66 1.89 -4.31 7.25
CA ASN A 66 3.27 -4.44 7.69
C ASN A 66 3.98 -3.09 7.86
N ARG A 67 3.53 -2.04 7.18
CA ARG A 67 4.12 -0.69 7.38
C ARG A 67 3.81 -0.18 8.77
N GLU A 68 2.59 -0.36 9.25
CA GLU A 68 2.21 -0.03 10.62
C GLU A 68 3.03 -0.84 11.63
N GLU A 69 3.26 -2.14 11.38
CA GLU A 69 4.11 -2.96 12.25
C GLU A 69 5.55 -2.46 12.31
N TYR A 70 6.16 -2.06 11.18
CA TYR A 70 7.52 -1.51 11.14
C TYR A 70 7.61 -0.21 11.96
N ILE A 71 6.68 0.73 11.76
CA ILE A 71 6.62 2.00 12.48
C ILE A 71 6.46 1.77 13.98
N LEU A 72 5.56 0.87 14.38
CA LEU A 72 5.32 0.55 15.79
C LEU A 72 6.51 -0.16 16.44
N ASP A 73 7.19 -1.05 15.72
CA ASP A 73 8.39 -1.71 16.22
C ASP A 73 9.53 -0.70 16.44
N HIS A 74 9.76 0.20 15.48
CA HIS A 74 10.71 1.30 15.65
C HIS A 74 10.35 2.20 16.84
N HIS A 75 9.07 2.55 16.98
CA HIS A 75 8.58 3.39 18.09
C HIS A 75 8.86 2.75 19.47
N LYS A 76 8.65 1.45 19.60
CA LYS A 76 8.77 0.72 20.88
C LYS A 76 10.20 0.31 21.23
N ASN A 77 10.95 -0.11 20.23
CA ASN A 77 12.25 -0.78 20.43
C ASN A 77 13.44 0.03 19.87
N GLY A 78 13.17 1.07 19.09
CA GLY A 78 14.20 1.73 18.29
C GLY A 78 14.67 0.85 17.13
N SER A 79 15.42 1.40 16.22
CA SER A 79 16.09 0.69 15.13
C SER A 79 17.25 1.52 14.60
N ASP A 80 18.07 0.94 13.73
CA ASP A 80 19.16 1.59 13.03
C ASP A 80 18.72 2.33 11.75
N TRP A 81 17.43 2.69 11.67
CA TRP A 81 16.94 3.47 10.54
C TRP A 81 17.70 4.79 10.39
N ASN A 82 18.07 5.08 9.17
CA ASN A 82 18.79 6.31 8.88
C ASN A 82 18.43 6.85 7.49
N TYR A 83 18.59 8.15 7.33
CA TYR A 83 18.42 8.79 6.03
C TYR A 83 19.48 8.32 5.04
N GLN A 84 19.19 8.47 3.74
CA GLN A 84 20.04 8.01 2.64
C GLN A 84 20.27 6.49 2.61
N SER A 85 19.37 5.72 3.23
CA SER A 85 19.33 4.26 3.18
C SER A 85 17.99 3.74 2.66
N THR A 86 17.84 2.43 2.58
CA THR A 86 16.56 1.78 2.24
C THR A 86 15.46 2.00 3.28
N THR A 87 15.85 2.38 4.51
CA THR A 87 14.93 2.67 5.62
C THR A 87 14.62 4.16 5.76
N GLY A 88 15.23 5.03 4.95
CA GLY A 88 15.06 6.46 5.03
C GLY A 88 13.62 6.95 4.84
N SER A 89 12.83 6.27 3.99
CA SER A 89 11.41 6.54 3.82
C SER A 89 10.59 6.20 5.08
N LEU A 90 10.91 5.09 5.75
CA LEU A 90 10.25 4.70 7.00
C LEU A 90 10.58 5.68 8.14
N LEU A 91 11.85 6.09 8.26
CA LEU A 91 12.27 7.11 9.24
C LEU A 91 11.55 8.42 9.00
N TYR A 92 11.50 8.88 7.73
CA TYR A 92 10.75 10.08 7.37
C TYR A 92 9.28 9.97 7.75
N THR A 93 8.65 8.85 7.46
CA THR A 93 7.25 8.60 7.81
C THR A 93 7.04 8.70 9.32
N TYR A 94 7.85 7.99 10.10
CA TYR A 94 7.78 8.02 11.56
C TYR A 94 7.91 9.43 12.15
N GLU A 95 8.89 10.21 11.68
CA GLU A 95 9.13 11.60 12.14
C GLU A 95 8.01 12.58 11.75
N ASN A 96 7.19 12.24 10.74
CA ASN A 96 6.07 13.05 10.28
C ASN A 96 4.69 12.49 10.71
N MET A 97 4.67 11.55 11.64
CA MET A 97 3.45 11.06 12.31
C MET A 97 3.29 11.71 13.68
N THR A 98 2.05 11.88 14.11
CA THR A 98 1.70 12.37 15.44
C THR A 98 1.58 11.21 16.45
N ALA A 99 1.55 11.54 17.75
CA ALA A 99 1.29 10.55 18.78
C ALA A 99 -0.11 9.89 18.65
N ASP A 100 -1.10 10.62 18.14
CA ASP A 100 -2.42 10.07 17.91
C ASP A 100 -2.45 9.13 16.70
N ASP A 101 -1.64 9.38 15.65
CA ASP A 101 -1.47 8.46 14.53
C ASP A 101 -0.87 7.14 15.00
N LEU A 102 0.20 7.21 15.80
CA LEU A 102 0.84 6.01 16.38
C LEU A 102 -0.14 5.22 17.26
N LYS A 103 -0.92 5.91 18.09
CA LYS A 103 -1.94 5.30 18.94
C LYS A 103 -3.06 4.65 18.12
N PHE A 104 -3.48 5.30 17.03
CA PHE A 104 -4.51 4.75 16.14
C PHE A 104 -4.02 3.44 15.51
N ILE A 105 -2.85 3.43 14.89
CA ILE A 105 -2.32 2.22 14.22
C ILE A 105 -1.98 1.11 15.23
N ASP A 106 -1.57 1.44 16.47
CA ASP A 106 -1.30 0.43 17.50
C ASP A 106 -2.57 -0.32 17.94
N ALA A 107 -3.70 0.37 17.98
CA ALA A 107 -5.00 -0.20 18.35
C ALA A 107 -5.61 -1.11 17.27
N LEU A 108 -5.10 -1.11 16.03
CA LEU A 108 -5.66 -1.92 14.95
C LEU A 108 -5.32 -3.41 15.11
N PRO A 109 -6.27 -4.32 14.82
CA PRO A 109 -6.00 -5.74 14.73
C PRO A 109 -5.24 -6.09 13.45
N ILE A 110 -4.57 -7.26 13.38
CA ILE A 110 -3.98 -7.79 12.14
C ILE A 110 -5.01 -8.50 11.26
N THR A 111 -6.14 -8.90 11.83
CA THR A 111 -7.26 -9.57 11.14
C THR A 111 -8.56 -9.30 11.90
N ASP A 112 -9.67 -9.26 11.17
CA ASP A 112 -11.01 -9.14 11.75
C ASP A 112 -12.03 -9.92 10.92
N VAL A 113 -13.25 -10.11 11.45
CA VAL A 113 -14.37 -10.75 10.76
C VAL A 113 -15.56 -9.83 10.72
N ILE A 114 -15.97 -9.46 9.53
CA ILE A 114 -17.16 -8.66 9.27
C ILE A 114 -18.36 -9.58 9.13
N ARG A 115 -19.38 -9.37 9.97
CA ARG A 115 -20.67 -10.08 9.92
C ARG A 115 -21.78 -9.08 9.68
N LEU A 116 -22.39 -9.15 8.50
CA LEU A 116 -23.49 -8.31 8.10
C LEU A 116 -24.77 -9.15 8.05
N PRO A 117 -25.88 -8.70 8.62
CA PRO A 117 -27.13 -9.49 8.67
C PRO A 117 -27.59 -9.94 7.28
N GLY A 118 -27.79 -11.24 7.10
CA GLY A 118 -28.26 -11.84 5.85
C GLY A 118 -27.18 -12.08 4.80
N HIS A 119 -25.90 -11.78 5.09
CA HIS A 119 -24.79 -11.92 4.14
C HIS A 119 -23.71 -12.89 4.64
N ASP A 120 -22.94 -13.43 3.71
CA ASP A 120 -21.78 -14.25 4.01
C ASP A 120 -20.74 -13.44 4.78
N ALA A 121 -20.14 -14.04 5.82
CA ALA A 121 -19.10 -13.42 6.63
C ALA A 121 -17.83 -13.21 5.80
N ILE A 122 -17.12 -12.12 6.11
CA ILE A 122 -15.91 -11.69 5.43
C ILE A 122 -14.76 -11.65 6.42
N ARG A 123 -13.70 -12.44 6.19
CA ARG A 123 -12.40 -12.29 6.87
C ARG A 123 -11.62 -11.18 6.20
N ILE A 124 -11.06 -10.26 6.95
CA ILE A 124 -10.17 -9.21 6.47
C ILE A 124 -8.79 -9.32 7.12
N CYS A 125 -7.74 -9.10 6.34
CA CYS A 125 -6.35 -9.02 6.79
C CYS A 125 -5.52 -8.26 5.75
N HIS A 126 -4.27 -7.93 6.05
CA HIS A 126 -3.39 -7.32 5.06
C HIS A 126 -2.72 -8.39 4.17
N GLY A 127 -1.89 -9.26 4.73
CA GLY A 127 -1.29 -10.42 4.05
C GLY A 127 -2.11 -11.69 4.29
N ALA A 128 -1.89 -12.35 5.44
CA ALA A 128 -2.69 -13.49 5.89
C ALA A 128 -3.24 -13.22 7.31
N PRO A 129 -4.31 -13.91 7.76
CA PRO A 129 -4.91 -13.66 9.07
C PRO A 129 -3.96 -13.82 10.26
N TYR A 130 -2.88 -14.55 10.09
CA TYR A 130 -1.87 -14.84 11.11
C TYR A 130 -0.56 -14.06 10.95
N LYS A 131 -0.36 -13.36 9.82
CA LYS A 131 0.87 -12.61 9.54
C LYS A 131 0.68 -11.61 8.40
N THR A 132 0.99 -10.34 8.63
CA THR A 132 0.82 -9.24 7.67
C THR A 132 1.70 -9.34 6.43
N ARG A 133 2.86 -10.02 6.50
CA ARG A 133 3.87 -10.10 5.43
C ARG A 133 3.73 -11.33 4.53
N VAL A 134 2.64 -12.06 4.59
CA VAL A 134 2.41 -13.19 3.68
C VAL A 134 1.95 -12.66 2.33
N LEU A 135 2.71 -12.96 1.30
CA LEU A 135 2.44 -12.48 -0.04
C LEU A 135 1.44 -13.41 -0.76
N LEU A 136 0.19 -12.96 -0.86
CA LEU A 136 -0.86 -13.65 -1.61
C LEU A 136 -0.89 -13.05 -3.02
N GLU A 137 -0.37 -13.80 -4.00
CA GLU A 137 -0.23 -13.36 -5.38
C GLU A 137 -0.90 -14.33 -6.36
N PRO A 138 -1.35 -13.82 -7.53
CA PRO A 138 -1.87 -14.68 -8.57
C PRO A 138 -0.88 -15.79 -8.94
N GLY A 139 -1.35 -17.03 -8.95
CA GLY A 139 -0.59 -18.18 -9.44
C GLY A 139 0.49 -18.75 -8.48
N ASN A 140 0.71 -18.17 -7.30
CA ASN A 140 1.64 -18.75 -6.33
C ASN A 140 1.01 -19.79 -5.39
N GLY A 141 -0.31 -20.02 -5.50
CA GLY A 141 -1.08 -20.99 -4.69
C GLY A 141 -1.27 -20.60 -3.22
N MET A 142 -0.66 -19.50 -2.75
CA MET A 142 -0.78 -19.08 -1.34
C MET A 142 -2.16 -18.55 -1.02
N ALA A 143 -2.79 -17.81 -1.94
CA ALA A 143 -4.15 -17.31 -1.75
C ALA A 143 -5.14 -18.46 -1.59
N ALA A 144 -5.07 -19.50 -2.45
CA ALA A 144 -5.89 -20.70 -2.34
C ALA A 144 -5.66 -21.44 -1.02
N ARG A 145 -4.39 -21.57 -0.60
CA ARG A 145 -4.03 -22.20 0.68
C ARG A 145 -4.64 -21.48 1.87
N VAL A 146 -4.44 -20.16 1.97
CA VAL A 146 -4.97 -19.36 3.08
C VAL A 146 -6.50 -19.34 3.03
N LEU A 147 -7.10 -19.26 1.83
CA LEU A 147 -8.55 -19.33 1.65
C LEU A 147 -9.13 -20.67 2.12
N HIS A 148 -8.38 -21.78 1.96
CA HIS A 148 -8.78 -23.09 2.49
C HIS A 148 -8.76 -23.11 4.03
N GLU A 149 -7.78 -22.44 4.65
CA GLU A 149 -7.56 -22.43 6.10
C GLU A 149 -8.57 -21.55 6.87
N VAL A 150 -9.14 -20.50 6.26
CA VAL A 150 -10.13 -19.62 6.91
C VAL A 150 -11.54 -20.27 6.90
N GLU A 151 -12.33 -19.95 7.92
CA GLU A 151 -13.71 -20.47 8.01
C GLU A 151 -14.69 -19.69 7.11
N GLU A 152 -14.45 -18.37 6.99
CA GLU A 152 -15.35 -17.47 6.28
C GLU A 152 -15.36 -17.73 4.77
N PRO A 153 -16.53 -17.58 4.12
CA PRO A 153 -16.65 -17.74 2.67
C PRO A 153 -15.88 -16.70 1.84
N VAL A 154 -15.56 -15.54 2.44
CA VAL A 154 -14.84 -14.46 1.78
C VAL A 154 -13.61 -14.06 2.59
N LEU A 155 -12.49 -13.93 1.91
CA LEU A 155 -11.24 -13.38 2.42
C LEU A 155 -10.84 -12.15 1.60
N LEU A 156 -10.62 -11.01 2.27
CA LEU A 156 -10.04 -9.82 1.66
C LEU A 156 -8.61 -9.64 2.16
N GLY A 157 -7.67 -9.40 1.24
CA GLY A 157 -6.27 -9.14 1.54
C GLY A 157 -5.67 -8.10 0.61
N GLY A 158 -4.54 -7.52 0.99
CA GLY A 158 -3.76 -6.52 0.25
C GLY A 158 -2.33 -6.98 -0.01
N HIS A 159 -1.35 -6.13 0.40
CA HIS A 159 0.09 -6.38 0.47
C HIS A 159 0.82 -6.60 -0.87
N SER A 160 0.24 -7.36 -1.79
CA SER A 160 0.89 -7.66 -3.07
C SER A 160 0.79 -6.51 -4.09
N HIS A 161 -0.07 -5.53 -3.86
CA HIS A 161 -0.43 -4.45 -4.79
C HIS A 161 -0.92 -4.95 -6.16
N LYS A 162 -1.42 -6.19 -6.22
CA LYS A 162 -1.91 -6.81 -7.45
C LYS A 162 -3.41 -7.03 -7.33
N PRO A 163 -4.24 -6.32 -8.10
CA PRO A 163 -5.68 -6.51 -8.04
C PRO A 163 -6.04 -7.85 -8.69
N PHE A 164 -6.63 -8.76 -7.92
CA PHE A 164 -7.12 -10.03 -8.44
C PHE A 164 -8.16 -10.68 -7.54
N THR A 165 -8.86 -11.63 -8.09
CA THR A 165 -9.76 -12.51 -7.36
C THR A 165 -9.38 -13.96 -7.59
N GLU A 166 -9.55 -14.78 -6.57
CA GLU A 166 -9.37 -16.22 -6.66
C GLU A 166 -10.56 -16.94 -6.03
N ARG A 167 -11.02 -18.02 -6.65
CA ARG A 167 -12.11 -18.85 -6.12
C ARG A 167 -11.60 -20.26 -5.85
N LEU A 168 -11.96 -20.75 -4.68
CA LEU A 168 -11.71 -22.13 -4.27
C LEU A 168 -13.04 -22.70 -3.76
N GLU A 169 -13.64 -23.61 -4.52
CA GLU A 169 -14.97 -24.16 -4.23
C GLU A 169 -16.02 -23.04 -4.07
N ASN A 170 -16.59 -22.89 -2.89
CA ASN A 170 -17.57 -21.86 -2.55
C ASN A 170 -16.95 -20.63 -1.86
N LYS A 171 -15.63 -20.55 -1.77
CA LYS A 171 -14.91 -19.43 -1.16
C LYS A 171 -14.34 -18.47 -2.19
N LEU A 172 -14.22 -17.21 -1.79
CA LEU A 172 -13.75 -16.11 -2.62
C LEU A 172 -12.61 -15.36 -1.90
N TYR A 173 -11.47 -15.21 -2.57
CA TYR A 173 -10.43 -14.25 -2.21
C TYR A 173 -10.50 -13.03 -3.11
N VAL A 174 -10.30 -11.83 -2.53
CA VAL A 174 -10.22 -10.57 -3.27
C VAL A 174 -9.04 -9.75 -2.75
N ASN A 175 -8.16 -9.35 -3.66
CA ASN A 175 -7.17 -8.30 -3.43
C ASN A 175 -7.60 -7.10 -4.28
N PRO A 176 -7.84 -5.92 -3.68
CA PRO A 176 -8.27 -4.73 -4.41
C PRO A 176 -7.15 -4.08 -5.25
N GLY A 177 -5.89 -4.48 -5.06
CA GLY A 177 -4.71 -3.76 -5.54
C GLY A 177 -4.26 -2.70 -4.55
N SER A 178 -3.57 -1.67 -5.01
CA SER A 178 -3.03 -0.59 -4.19
C SER A 178 -3.67 0.75 -4.53
N VAL A 179 -4.15 1.45 -3.49
CA VAL A 179 -4.62 2.84 -3.61
C VAL A 179 -3.46 3.76 -3.97
N GLY A 180 -2.34 3.67 -3.25
CA GLY A 180 -1.29 4.69 -3.27
C GLY A 180 0.00 4.31 -3.98
N ALA A 181 0.28 3.01 -4.23
CA ALA A 181 1.56 2.56 -4.77
C ALA A 181 1.37 1.41 -5.79
N GLN A 182 0.75 1.70 -6.91
CA GLN A 182 0.38 0.75 -7.97
C GLN A 182 1.61 0.06 -8.57
N THR A 183 1.48 -1.22 -8.96
CA THR A 183 2.58 -2.05 -9.46
C THR A 183 2.26 -2.83 -10.75
N CYS A 184 1.07 -2.62 -11.32
CA CYS A 184 0.56 -3.43 -12.43
C CYS A 184 0.63 -2.73 -13.81
N GLY A 185 1.56 -1.78 -14.00
CA GLY A 185 1.80 -1.08 -15.26
C GLY A 185 0.74 -0.01 -15.61
N VAL A 186 -0.11 0.35 -14.64
CA VAL A 186 -1.13 1.39 -14.80
C VAL A 186 -1.03 2.38 -13.64
N ALA A 187 -0.82 3.65 -13.96
CA ALA A 187 -0.67 4.72 -12.98
C ALA A 187 -2.04 5.28 -12.54
N GLN A 188 -2.89 4.43 -12.01
CA GLN A 188 -4.20 4.76 -11.46
C GLN A 188 -4.37 4.01 -10.14
N SER A 189 -5.02 4.62 -9.15
CA SER A 189 -5.39 3.93 -7.91
C SER A 189 -6.24 2.70 -8.19
N GLU A 190 -6.08 1.69 -7.37
CA GLU A 190 -6.83 0.44 -7.46
C GLU A 190 -7.61 0.23 -6.17
N MET A 191 -8.87 -0.14 -6.29
CA MET A 191 -9.78 -0.48 -5.20
C MET A 191 -10.79 -1.54 -5.65
N ALA A 192 -11.58 -2.07 -4.74
CA ALA A 192 -12.64 -2.99 -5.10
C ALA A 192 -13.98 -2.56 -4.49
N PHE A 193 -15.07 -2.92 -5.17
CA PHE A 193 -16.39 -3.00 -4.56
C PHE A 193 -16.81 -4.45 -4.41
N LEU A 194 -17.52 -4.75 -3.34
CA LEU A 194 -18.25 -6.00 -3.18
C LEU A 194 -19.74 -5.66 -3.16
N GLU A 195 -20.47 -6.19 -4.11
CA GLU A 195 -21.93 -6.06 -4.14
C GLU A 195 -22.60 -7.35 -3.65
N SER A 196 -23.66 -7.18 -2.89
CA SER A 196 -24.44 -8.31 -2.45
C SER A 196 -25.32 -8.81 -3.58
N ASP A 197 -25.16 -10.09 -3.93
CA ASP A 197 -26.12 -10.85 -4.72
C ASP A 197 -26.85 -11.83 -3.78
N SER A 198 -27.98 -11.38 -3.24
CA SER A 198 -28.75 -12.09 -2.20
C SER A 198 -27.94 -12.31 -0.91
N LYS A 199 -27.21 -13.40 -0.79
CA LYS A 199 -26.38 -13.77 0.35
C LYS A 199 -24.88 -13.61 0.06
N SER A 200 -24.47 -13.89 -1.18
CA SER A 200 -23.07 -13.92 -1.59
C SER A 200 -22.56 -12.54 -2.00
N TRP A 201 -21.24 -12.44 -2.12
CA TRP A 201 -20.56 -11.22 -2.55
C TRP A 201 -19.98 -11.38 -3.95
N VAL A 202 -20.23 -10.37 -4.79
CA VAL A 202 -19.69 -10.26 -6.15
C VAL A 202 -18.67 -9.14 -6.17
N PRO A 203 -17.37 -9.41 -6.39
CA PRO A 203 -16.33 -8.40 -6.45
C PRO A 203 -16.28 -7.70 -7.79
N GLN A 204 -16.01 -6.39 -7.75
CA GLN A 204 -15.68 -5.54 -8.89
C GLN A 204 -14.38 -4.81 -8.58
N LEU A 205 -13.31 -5.11 -9.34
CA LEU A 205 -12.05 -4.37 -9.28
C LEU A 205 -12.17 -3.09 -10.09
N VAL A 206 -11.74 -1.97 -9.52
CA VAL A 206 -11.92 -0.64 -10.11
C VAL A 206 -10.60 0.12 -10.10
N ARG A 207 -10.35 0.90 -11.15
CA ARG A 207 -9.26 1.85 -11.25
C ARG A 207 -9.79 3.27 -11.19
N VAL A 208 -9.13 4.09 -10.40
CA VAL A 208 -9.53 5.48 -10.14
C VAL A 208 -8.38 6.40 -10.51
N PRO A 209 -8.54 7.31 -11.48
CA PRO A 209 -7.51 8.27 -11.82
C PRO A 209 -7.36 9.32 -10.71
N TYR A 210 -6.12 9.76 -10.47
CA TYR A 210 -5.78 10.86 -9.56
C TYR A 210 -4.62 11.68 -10.13
N ASP A 211 -4.25 12.80 -9.51
CA ASP A 211 -3.13 13.65 -9.96
C ASP A 211 -1.78 13.10 -9.47
N ASN A 212 -1.24 12.13 -10.20
CA ASN A 212 0.07 11.54 -9.93
C ASN A 212 1.19 12.58 -9.93
N ALA A 213 1.11 13.60 -10.80
CA ALA A 213 2.13 14.64 -10.87
C ALA A 213 2.12 15.52 -9.61
N ALA A 214 0.96 15.75 -9.00
CA ALA A 214 0.88 16.44 -7.71
C ALA A 214 1.56 15.64 -6.61
N VAL A 215 1.32 14.33 -6.52
CA VAL A 215 1.97 13.47 -5.52
C VAL A 215 3.49 13.48 -5.68
N VAL A 216 4.00 13.41 -6.92
CA VAL A 216 5.45 13.49 -7.20
C VAL A 216 6.01 14.83 -6.76
N ARG A 217 5.34 15.96 -7.06
CA ARG A 217 5.76 17.30 -6.54
C ARG A 217 5.80 17.34 -5.01
N GLU A 218 4.82 16.75 -4.33
CA GLU A 218 4.81 16.67 -2.86
C GLU A 218 5.99 15.85 -2.32
N ILE A 219 6.36 14.74 -2.95
CA ILE A 219 7.56 13.97 -2.57
C ILE A 219 8.84 14.82 -2.70
N GLU A 220 8.93 15.67 -3.72
CA GLU A 220 10.06 16.56 -3.91
C GLU A 220 10.05 17.72 -2.89
N GLU A 221 8.94 18.47 -2.82
CA GLU A 221 8.79 19.67 -1.96
C GLU A 221 8.94 19.34 -0.47
N SER A 222 8.53 18.15 -0.03
CA SER A 222 8.72 17.66 1.34
C SER A 222 10.17 17.31 1.70
N GLY A 223 11.02 17.18 0.70
CA GLY A 223 12.41 16.74 0.87
C GLY A 223 12.57 15.22 1.03
N LEU A 224 11.50 14.43 0.96
CA LEU A 224 11.53 12.96 1.05
C LEU A 224 12.43 12.35 -0.03
N LEU A 225 12.40 12.94 -1.24
CA LEU A 225 13.21 12.51 -2.38
C LEU A 225 14.70 12.38 -2.04
N TYR A 226 15.21 13.28 -1.20
CA TYR A 226 16.63 13.35 -0.81
C TYR A 226 16.93 12.55 0.47
N LYS A 227 15.93 12.11 1.20
CA LYS A 227 16.10 11.45 2.50
C LYS A 227 16.17 9.91 2.39
N SER A 228 15.67 9.30 1.34
CA SER A 228 15.49 7.86 1.25
C SER A 228 16.32 7.17 0.15
N SER A 229 17.53 7.66 -0.16
CA SER A 229 18.43 7.09 -1.18
C SER A 229 17.67 6.83 -2.50
N VAL A 230 17.61 5.57 -2.96
CA VAL A 230 16.97 5.15 -4.21
C VAL A 230 15.46 4.96 -4.06
N TRP A 231 14.95 4.75 -2.85
CA TRP A 231 13.56 4.34 -2.62
C TRP A 231 12.54 5.39 -3.05
N ALA A 232 12.64 6.65 -2.56
CA ALA A 232 11.70 7.69 -2.95
C ALA A 232 11.77 8.08 -4.45
N PRO A 233 12.95 8.19 -5.10
CA PRO A 233 13.03 8.28 -6.55
C PRO A 233 12.33 7.14 -7.30
N ALA A 234 12.47 5.91 -6.80
CA ALA A 234 11.80 4.75 -7.41
C ALA A 234 10.27 4.83 -7.24
N ILE A 235 9.79 5.20 -6.06
CA ILE A 235 8.36 5.43 -5.81
C ILE A 235 7.84 6.57 -6.69
N ALA A 236 8.52 7.72 -6.77
CA ALA A 236 8.08 8.84 -7.60
C ALA A 236 7.93 8.43 -9.08
N LYS A 237 8.87 7.64 -9.61
CA LYS A 237 8.76 7.10 -10.96
C LYS A 237 7.66 6.05 -11.09
N GLN A 238 7.52 5.15 -10.11
CA GLN A 238 6.46 4.14 -10.05
C GLN A 238 5.07 4.76 -10.11
N LEU A 239 4.84 5.86 -9.38
CA LEU A 239 3.54 6.55 -9.36
C LEU A 239 3.09 7.05 -10.74
N VAL A 240 4.02 7.38 -11.64
CA VAL A 240 3.69 7.86 -13.00
C VAL A 240 3.75 6.78 -14.08
N THR A 241 4.40 5.64 -13.80
CA THR A 241 4.48 4.52 -14.75
C THR A 241 3.58 3.35 -14.40
N GLY A 242 3.26 3.19 -13.12
CA GLY A 242 2.60 2.01 -12.57
C GLY A 242 3.51 0.77 -12.48
N GLU A 243 4.79 0.88 -12.83
CA GLU A 243 5.74 -0.22 -12.78
C GLU A 243 6.27 -0.43 -11.35
N ASN A 244 6.50 -1.67 -10.93
CA ASN A 244 7.05 -1.98 -9.60
C ASN A 244 8.56 -1.68 -9.51
N LEU A 245 8.93 -0.41 -9.51
CA LEU A 245 10.33 0.03 -9.60
C LEU A 245 11.06 -0.04 -8.27
N ALA A 246 10.42 0.27 -7.16
CA ALA A 246 11.06 0.23 -5.85
C ALA A 246 11.53 -1.19 -5.48
N LEU A 247 10.65 -2.19 -5.61
CA LEU A 247 11.02 -3.58 -5.40
C LEU A 247 12.01 -4.09 -6.46
N SER A 248 11.85 -3.69 -7.72
CA SER A 248 12.77 -4.07 -8.80
C SER A 248 14.21 -3.58 -8.55
N CYS A 249 14.38 -2.36 -8.01
CA CYS A 249 15.69 -1.86 -7.59
C CYS A 249 16.30 -2.72 -6.48
N LEU A 250 15.52 -3.09 -5.47
CA LEU A 250 16.00 -3.93 -4.38
C LEU A 250 16.41 -5.31 -4.88
N LEU A 251 15.56 -6.00 -5.63
CA LEU A 251 15.87 -7.33 -6.19
C LEU A 251 17.07 -7.32 -7.15
N ARG A 252 17.24 -6.22 -7.90
CA ARG A 252 18.42 -6.06 -8.75
C ARG A 252 19.68 -5.82 -7.93
N ALA A 253 19.61 -5.01 -6.87
CA ALA A 253 20.72 -4.77 -5.95
C ALA A 253 21.16 -6.06 -5.21
N GLU A 254 20.20 -6.89 -4.80
CA GLU A 254 20.50 -8.22 -4.22
C GLU A 254 21.29 -9.11 -5.19
N LYS A 255 20.91 -9.12 -6.47
CA LYS A 255 21.66 -9.86 -7.51
C LYS A 255 23.06 -9.30 -7.72
N LEU A 256 23.24 -7.97 -7.66
CA LEU A 256 24.55 -7.32 -7.77
C LEU A 256 25.45 -7.59 -6.56
N ALA A 257 24.86 -7.83 -5.40
CA ALA A 257 25.59 -8.18 -4.17
C ALA A 257 26.08 -9.65 -4.13
N GLU A 258 25.72 -10.49 -5.11
CA GLU A 258 26.19 -11.88 -5.28
C GLU A 258 26.13 -12.73 -3.98
N GLY A 259 25.08 -12.51 -3.17
CA GLY A 259 24.89 -13.18 -1.88
C GLY A 259 25.56 -12.50 -0.69
N GLY A 260 26.25 -11.38 -0.90
CA GLY A 260 26.75 -10.49 0.15
C GLY A 260 25.68 -9.50 0.64
N ALA A 261 26.06 -8.62 1.55
CA ALA A 261 25.18 -7.55 2.01
C ALA A 261 24.92 -6.54 0.88
N VAL A 262 23.65 -6.15 0.71
CA VAL A 262 23.25 -5.06 -0.21
C VAL A 262 23.78 -3.74 0.34
N THR A 263 24.54 -3.03 -0.48
CA THR A 263 25.08 -1.70 -0.16
C THR A 263 24.37 -0.62 -0.95
N ASP A 264 24.54 0.62 -0.52
CA ASP A 264 24.01 1.79 -1.26
C ASP A 264 24.55 1.87 -2.69
N THR A 265 25.81 1.46 -2.91
CA THR A 265 26.38 1.35 -4.26
C THR A 265 25.60 0.36 -5.15
N HIS A 266 25.23 -0.81 -4.63
CA HIS A 266 24.42 -1.79 -5.35
C HIS A 266 23.03 -1.23 -5.68
N LEU A 267 22.41 -0.51 -4.74
CA LEU A 267 21.10 0.14 -4.95
C LEU A 267 21.16 1.23 -6.02
N LYS A 268 22.16 2.12 -5.95
CA LYS A 268 22.36 3.19 -6.95
C LYS A 268 22.66 2.62 -8.33
N GLN A 269 23.46 1.56 -8.43
CA GLN A 269 23.71 0.87 -9.69
C GLN A 269 22.42 0.27 -10.26
N ALA A 270 21.68 -0.49 -9.45
CA ALA A 270 20.38 -1.05 -9.84
C ALA A 270 19.41 0.02 -10.34
N ALA A 271 19.33 1.15 -9.63
CA ALA A 271 18.46 2.27 -9.99
C ALA A 271 18.88 2.93 -11.32
N ARG A 272 20.17 3.04 -11.63
CA ARG A 272 20.63 3.52 -12.95
C ARG A 272 20.28 2.53 -14.06
N GLU A 273 20.51 1.23 -13.86
CA GLU A 273 20.17 0.18 -14.83
C GLU A 273 18.66 0.13 -15.14
N LEU A 274 17.81 0.42 -14.14
CA LEU A 274 16.35 0.48 -14.28
C LEU A 274 15.86 1.89 -14.68
N GLY A 275 16.77 2.83 -14.92
CA GLY A 275 16.45 4.18 -15.33
C GLY A 275 15.68 4.99 -14.28
N VAL A 276 15.74 4.60 -13.00
CA VAL A 276 15.19 5.36 -11.87
C VAL A 276 16.05 6.58 -11.58
N LEU A 277 17.37 6.41 -11.49
CA LEU A 277 18.34 7.49 -11.43
C LEU A 277 18.88 7.74 -12.84
N GLN A 278 18.58 8.92 -13.39
CA GLN A 278 19.17 9.42 -14.63
C GLN A 278 19.98 10.68 -14.28
N GLU A 279 21.03 10.97 -15.05
CA GLU A 279 21.82 12.21 -14.88
C GLU A 279 20.98 13.47 -15.01
N ARG A 280 19.80 13.39 -15.67
CA ARG A 280 18.76 14.44 -15.71
C ARG A 280 17.40 13.81 -15.96
N ILE A 281 16.46 13.90 -15.05
CA ILE A 281 15.04 13.55 -15.29
C ILE A 281 14.34 14.78 -15.91
N HIS A 282 14.54 15.00 -17.21
CA HIS A 282 13.90 16.11 -17.93
C HIS A 282 12.39 15.94 -18.18
N ARG A 283 11.81 14.74 -17.98
CA ARG A 283 10.42 14.48 -18.39
C ARG A 283 9.36 15.09 -17.47
N TYR A 284 9.73 15.43 -16.22
CA TYR A 284 8.77 15.94 -15.23
C TYR A 284 9.22 17.26 -14.59
N GLY A 285 10.21 17.94 -15.17
CA GLY A 285 10.71 19.21 -14.64
C GLY A 285 11.62 19.07 -13.40
N TYR A 286 12.10 17.87 -13.09
CA TYR A 286 12.98 17.62 -11.96
C TYR A 286 14.39 17.32 -12.44
N ASP A 287 15.34 18.18 -12.07
CA ASP A 287 16.78 17.93 -12.17
C ASP A 287 17.25 17.17 -10.90
N TYR A 288 17.11 15.84 -10.88
CA TYR A 288 17.77 15.05 -9.85
C TYR A 288 19.24 14.90 -10.23
N CYS A 289 20.10 15.71 -9.63
CA CYS A 289 21.54 15.61 -9.77
C CYS A 289 22.06 14.69 -8.65
N ASP A 290 22.81 13.66 -9.03
CA ASP A 290 23.60 12.83 -8.11
C ASP A 290 24.69 13.73 -7.51
N THR A 291 24.37 14.52 -6.45
CA THR A 291 25.38 15.29 -5.73
C THR A 291 26.21 14.32 -4.91
N GLN A 292 27.50 14.31 -5.20
CA GLN A 292 28.58 13.56 -4.52
C GLN A 292 28.56 13.75 -3.00
#